data_ea3d32bca6bcaf19d5abee933945d79d
#
_entry.id   ea3d32bca6bcaf19d5abee933945d79d
#
_cell.length_a   1.000
_cell.length_b   1.000
_cell.length_c   1.000
_cell.angle_alpha   90.00
_cell.angle_beta   90.00
_cell.angle_gamma   90.00
#
_symmetry.space_group_name_H-M   'P 1'
#
loop_
_entity.id
_entity.type
_entity.pdbx_description
1 polymer ?
#
loop_
_entity_poly.entity_id
_entity_poly.type
_entity_poly.pdbx_seq_one_letter_code
_entity_poly.pdbx_strand_id
1 'polypeptide(L)'
;MKKVYNVLAVMMLAAIMSSCSQKNNDTFIVVANESDLPRENETVEILFKALQDINEGLTAENVVILDAEGKQVPSQVYTEADSTTVKLVFQASVKAGETVEYKVQKGVREDYPVKAYSRHVPERKDDYAYENNKVAGRIYGPALNGPNDPRTFGSDIWLKSTERMVIDERYYNELEKGISYHHDYGEGMDCYKVGNTLGGGALVPHVLEQKEIAGENFVLQKEKLVYDVVGSVITGNNWATCKHVCNGPVRTKAVFTYEPFNVGNVKYSAVRELELDANTHFVKWVTTFIPEEHKADSMVVQLAAIKHDVIAEHVDKEWVAFTEKASDPQDNEQPGNISVAVVYDPADLADNPIKYNGTSPDGHACIVTKEAVNKPITVWTGSGWSKAGIDSPEKWTEMVKNFAYAQKHPLNVTIKK
;
A
#
# COMPACT_ATOMS: atom_id res chain seq x y z
N MET A 1 69.29 -48.57 56.96
CA MET A 1 68.59 -47.37 56.52
C MET A 1 68.44 -47.45 55.00
N LYS A 2 67.31 -47.93 54.50
CA LYS A 2 67.04 -47.99 53.08
C LYS A 2 65.79 -47.20 52.81
N LYS A 3 65.90 -46.11 52.05
CA LYS A 3 64.78 -45.30 51.59
C LYS A 3 64.02 -45.97 50.43
N VAL A 4 62.80 -46.25 50.57
CA VAL A 4 61.90 -46.75 49.53
C VAL A 4 61.26 -45.53 48.84
N TYR A 5 61.41 -45.37 47.55
CA TYR A 5 60.74 -44.40 46.73
C TYR A 5 59.49 -45.02 46.11
N ASN A 6 58.36 -44.50 46.49
CA ASN A 6 57.09 -44.82 45.82
C ASN A 6 56.96 -43.97 44.56
N VAL A 7 56.88 -44.61 43.41
CA VAL A 7 56.59 -44.00 42.13
C VAL A 7 55.03 -44.08 41.96
N LEU A 8 54.32 -42.91 42.04
CA LEU A 8 52.94 -42.83 41.68
C LEU A 8 52.84 -42.61 40.17
N ALA A 9 52.32 -43.58 39.43
CA ALA A 9 51.96 -43.43 38.04
C ALA A 9 50.61 -42.74 37.95
N VAL A 10 50.58 -41.53 37.45
CA VAL A 10 49.37 -40.80 37.12
C VAL A 10 48.94 -41.19 35.71
N MET A 11 47.90 -42.01 35.56
CA MET A 11 47.24 -42.23 34.28
C MET A 11 46.38 -41.00 33.95
N MET A 12 46.81 -40.20 33.00
CA MET A 12 45.96 -39.19 32.35
C MET A 12 45.00 -39.89 31.38
N LEU A 13 43.75 -39.97 31.76
CA LEU A 13 42.65 -40.36 30.88
C LEU A 13 42.33 -39.15 30.01
N ALA A 14 42.81 -39.09 28.78
CA ALA A 14 42.41 -38.10 27.78
C ALA A 14 40.99 -38.44 27.32
N ALA A 15 40.00 -37.78 27.89
CA ALA A 15 38.64 -37.78 27.39
C ALA A 15 38.63 -36.99 26.06
N ILE A 16 38.59 -37.69 24.95
CA ILE A 16 38.32 -37.12 23.65
C ILE A 16 36.87 -36.72 23.66
N MET A 17 36.58 -35.46 23.97
CA MET A 17 35.29 -34.87 23.70
C MET A 17 35.18 -34.76 22.17
N SER A 18 34.52 -35.74 21.54
CA SER A 18 33.97 -35.59 20.21
C SER A 18 32.89 -34.52 20.29
N SER A 19 33.27 -33.30 20.05
CA SER A 19 32.32 -32.23 19.69
C SER A 19 31.68 -32.65 18.38
N CYS A 20 30.56 -33.36 18.43
CA CYS A 20 29.65 -33.38 17.31
C CYS A 20 29.24 -31.92 17.07
N SER A 21 29.89 -31.26 16.13
CA SER A 21 29.32 -30.03 15.55
C SER A 21 28.03 -30.49 14.85
N GLN A 22 26.91 -30.43 15.55
CA GLN A 22 25.64 -30.37 14.89
C GLN A 22 25.77 -29.22 13.89
N LYS A 23 25.74 -29.55 12.59
CA LYS A 23 25.51 -28.52 11.57
C LYS A 23 24.22 -27.83 12.00
N ASN A 24 24.35 -26.60 12.46
CA ASN A 24 23.19 -25.76 12.73
C ASN A 24 22.49 -25.60 11.39
N ASN A 25 21.40 -26.32 11.19
CA ASN A 25 20.55 -26.24 10.02
C ASN A 25 19.53 -25.12 10.19
N ASP A 26 19.91 -24.05 10.89
CA ASP A 26 19.06 -22.92 11.12
C ASP A 26 18.81 -22.15 9.78
N THR A 27 17.57 -21.82 9.54
CA THR A 27 17.17 -21.03 8.36
C THR A 27 16.99 -19.58 8.79
N PHE A 28 17.58 -18.66 8.04
CA PHE A 28 17.48 -17.23 8.30
C PHE A 28 16.97 -16.48 7.08
N ILE A 29 16.15 -15.46 7.33
CA ILE A 29 15.85 -14.39 6.41
C ILE A 29 16.80 -13.25 6.74
N VAL A 30 17.62 -12.88 5.79
CA VAL A 30 18.61 -11.80 5.91
C VAL A 30 18.05 -10.60 5.19
N VAL A 31 17.90 -9.48 5.91
CA VAL A 31 17.33 -8.24 5.39
C VAL A 31 18.40 -7.15 5.46
N ALA A 32 18.88 -6.69 4.32
CA ALA A 32 19.88 -5.65 4.21
C ALA A 32 19.26 -4.34 3.70
N ASN A 33 19.59 -3.25 4.35
CA ASN A 33 19.27 -1.90 3.94
C ASN A 33 20.51 -1.24 3.36
N GLU A 34 20.64 -1.23 2.05
CA GLU A 34 21.79 -0.65 1.34
C GLU A 34 21.64 0.87 1.13
N SER A 35 20.53 1.48 1.62
CA SER A 35 20.25 2.89 1.46
C SER A 35 20.72 3.73 2.65
N ASP A 36 20.79 5.05 2.45
CA ASP A 36 21.16 6.02 3.48
C ASP A 36 19.99 6.38 4.42
N LEU A 37 18.78 5.84 4.19
CA LEU A 37 17.59 6.10 4.97
C LEU A 37 17.28 4.89 5.87
N PRO A 38 17.12 5.08 7.20
CA PRO A 38 16.66 3.98 8.05
C PRO A 38 15.25 3.54 7.66
N ARG A 39 14.99 2.25 7.77
CA ARG A 39 13.68 1.64 7.50
C ARG A 39 13.06 1.21 8.82
N GLU A 40 11.81 1.59 9.03
CA GLU A 40 11.05 1.22 10.22
C GLU A 40 9.76 0.51 9.81
N ASN A 41 9.54 -0.68 10.33
CA ASN A 41 8.35 -1.50 10.05
C ASN A 41 8.09 -1.68 8.54
N GLU A 42 9.15 -1.79 7.74
CA GLU A 42 9.00 -2.06 6.31
C GLU A 42 8.66 -3.54 6.09
N THR A 43 7.65 -3.78 5.26
CA THR A 43 7.16 -5.15 5.05
C THR A 43 8.12 -5.94 4.17
N VAL A 44 8.57 -7.05 4.69
CA VAL A 44 9.33 -8.09 3.99
C VAL A 44 8.35 -9.14 3.47
N GLU A 45 8.42 -9.42 2.19
CA GLU A 45 7.59 -10.41 1.52
C GLU A 45 8.44 -11.53 0.92
N ILE A 46 8.05 -12.77 1.17
CA ILE A 46 8.77 -13.96 0.72
C ILE A 46 7.79 -14.98 0.14
N LEU A 47 8.15 -15.57 -1.00
CA LEU A 47 7.45 -16.76 -1.49
C LEU A 47 7.63 -17.89 -0.48
N PHE A 48 6.55 -18.36 0.11
CA PHE A 48 6.59 -19.36 1.19
C PHE A 48 7.28 -20.66 0.75
N LYS A 49 7.11 -21.02 -0.50
CA LYS A 49 7.78 -22.16 -1.12
C LYS A 49 9.29 -22.10 -1.01
N ALA A 50 9.90 -20.92 -1.12
CA ALA A 50 11.37 -20.75 -1.00
C ALA A 50 11.86 -21.10 0.42
N LEU A 51 11.06 -20.86 1.46
CA LEU A 51 11.36 -21.28 2.82
C LEU A 51 11.18 -22.79 3.02
N GLN A 52 10.13 -23.37 2.43
CA GLN A 52 9.87 -24.80 2.50
C GLN A 52 10.93 -25.63 1.81
N ASP A 53 11.51 -25.14 0.72
CA ASP A 53 12.58 -25.83 -0.01
C ASP A 53 13.89 -25.95 0.81
N ILE A 54 14.09 -25.03 1.76
CA ILE A 54 15.26 -25.01 2.63
C ILE A 54 14.97 -25.65 3.98
N ASN A 55 13.77 -25.49 4.53
CA ASN A 55 13.35 -25.98 5.83
C ASN A 55 12.12 -26.88 5.65
N GLU A 56 12.39 -28.17 5.44
CA GLU A 56 11.36 -29.17 5.19
C GLU A 56 10.35 -29.25 6.35
N GLY A 57 9.06 -29.33 6.00
CA GLY A 57 7.95 -29.45 6.93
C GLY A 57 7.51 -28.12 7.59
N LEU A 58 7.95 -26.96 7.08
CA LEU A 58 7.28 -25.69 7.38
C LEU A 58 5.89 -25.66 6.77
N THR A 59 4.92 -25.23 7.56
CA THR A 59 3.54 -24.99 7.12
C THR A 59 3.09 -23.57 7.52
N ALA A 60 1.99 -23.11 6.97
CA ALA A 60 1.42 -21.82 7.33
C ALA A 60 1.08 -21.70 8.82
N GLU A 61 0.79 -22.84 9.48
CA GLU A 61 0.39 -22.90 10.88
C GLU A 61 1.58 -22.95 11.83
N ASN A 62 2.73 -23.50 11.40
CA ASN A 62 3.86 -23.76 12.28
C ASN A 62 5.08 -22.88 12.05
N VAL A 63 5.06 -22.01 11.04
CA VAL A 63 6.18 -21.09 10.78
C VAL A 63 6.21 -19.96 11.81
N VAL A 64 7.37 -19.76 12.44
CA VAL A 64 7.65 -18.70 13.40
C VAL A 64 8.87 -17.94 12.96
N ILE A 65 8.80 -16.62 12.99
CA ILE A 65 9.91 -15.70 12.70
C ILE A 65 10.40 -15.12 14.01
N LEU A 66 11.69 -15.20 14.27
CA LEU A 66 12.31 -14.66 15.48
C LEU A 66 13.30 -13.56 15.11
N ASP A 67 13.31 -12.51 15.92
CA ASP A 67 14.34 -11.47 15.87
C ASP A 67 15.69 -11.94 16.48
N ALA A 68 16.66 -11.05 16.56
CA ALA A 68 17.99 -11.34 17.10
C ALA A 68 17.97 -11.69 18.60
N GLU A 69 16.96 -11.21 19.34
CA GLU A 69 16.73 -11.48 20.76
C GLU A 69 15.97 -12.80 20.98
N GLY A 70 15.54 -13.48 19.91
CA GLY A 70 14.77 -14.71 19.96
C GLY A 70 13.30 -14.50 20.26
N LYS A 71 12.79 -13.27 20.14
CA LYS A 71 11.37 -12.93 20.30
C LYS A 71 10.65 -13.15 18.98
N GLN A 72 9.40 -13.64 19.05
CA GLN A 72 8.58 -13.77 17.86
C GLN A 72 8.21 -12.41 17.26
N VAL A 73 8.37 -12.30 15.93
CA VAL A 73 7.96 -11.15 15.14
C VAL A 73 6.58 -11.45 14.55
N PRO A 74 5.62 -10.51 14.64
CA PRO A 74 4.32 -10.67 13.98
C PRO A 74 4.50 -10.98 12.49
N SER A 75 3.97 -12.12 12.09
CA SER A 75 4.08 -12.61 10.72
C SER A 75 2.76 -13.18 10.24
N GLN A 76 2.57 -13.21 8.92
CA GLN A 76 1.34 -13.64 8.29
C GLN A 76 1.67 -14.48 7.06
N VAL A 77 1.01 -15.64 6.94
CA VAL A 77 1.04 -16.45 5.72
C VAL A 77 -0.33 -16.38 5.07
N TYR A 78 -0.36 -16.09 3.79
CA TYR A 78 -1.62 -16.03 3.04
C TYR A 78 -1.44 -16.56 1.61
N THR A 79 -2.56 -16.93 0.99
CA THR A 79 -2.61 -17.36 -0.41
C THR A 79 -3.14 -16.22 -1.26
N GLU A 80 -2.44 -15.89 -2.33
CA GLU A 80 -2.82 -14.85 -3.27
C GLU A 80 -4.16 -15.15 -3.97
N ALA A 81 -4.70 -14.17 -4.67
CA ALA A 81 -5.96 -14.28 -5.40
C ALA A 81 -5.94 -15.36 -6.49
N ASP A 82 -4.77 -15.75 -7.00
CA ASP A 82 -4.58 -16.85 -7.95
C ASP A 82 -4.81 -18.24 -7.34
N SER A 83 -4.97 -18.31 -6.03
CA SER A 83 -5.19 -19.53 -5.23
C SER A 83 -4.04 -20.54 -5.25
N THR A 84 -2.87 -20.16 -5.73
CA THR A 84 -1.67 -21.00 -5.85
C THR A 84 -0.43 -20.41 -5.21
N THR A 85 -0.25 -19.11 -5.30
CA THR A 85 0.91 -18.41 -4.75
C THR A 85 0.71 -18.18 -3.24
N VAL A 86 1.58 -18.77 -2.44
CA VAL A 86 1.58 -18.59 -0.98
C VAL A 86 2.73 -17.68 -0.60
N LYS A 87 2.45 -16.67 0.19
CA LYS A 87 3.40 -15.68 0.67
C LYS A 87 3.46 -15.65 2.19
N LEU A 88 4.65 -15.37 2.70
CA LEU A 88 4.89 -14.99 4.09
C LEU A 88 5.28 -13.53 4.12
N VAL A 89 4.66 -12.75 5.01
CA VAL A 89 5.00 -11.35 5.27
C VAL A 89 5.24 -11.11 6.75
N PHE A 90 6.20 -10.25 7.03
CA PHE A 90 6.48 -9.70 8.36
C PHE A 90 7.10 -8.32 8.21
N GLN A 91 7.24 -7.56 9.30
CA GLN A 91 7.86 -6.23 9.24
C GLN A 91 9.25 -6.23 9.86
N ALA A 92 10.18 -5.59 9.15
CA ALA A 92 11.56 -5.42 9.56
C ALA A 92 11.88 -3.94 9.82
N SER A 93 12.72 -3.69 10.83
CA SER A 93 13.33 -2.37 11.04
C SER A 93 14.85 -2.51 10.89
N VAL A 94 15.42 -1.77 9.93
CA VAL A 94 16.83 -1.88 9.55
C VAL A 94 17.43 -0.50 9.38
N LYS A 95 18.45 -0.16 10.13
CA LYS A 95 19.13 1.13 10.00
C LYS A 95 19.83 1.25 8.65
N ALA A 96 20.14 2.50 8.28
CA ALA A 96 20.91 2.78 7.06
C ALA A 96 22.23 2.01 7.03
N GLY A 97 22.49 1.30 5.92
CA GLY A 97 23.70 0.51 5.71
C GLY A 97 23.82 -0.76 6.58
N GLU A 98 22.80 -1.12 7.36
CA GLU A 98 22.84 -2.30 8.23
C GLU A 98 22.15 -3.52 7.61
N THR A 99 22.42 -4.67 8.20
CA THR A 99 21.78 -5.96 7.88
C THR A 99 21.26 -6.58 9.17
N VAL A 100 20.05 -7.11 9.13
CA VAL A 100 19.39 -7.81 10.24
C VAL A 100 19.04 -9.23 9.80
N GLU A 101 19.14 -10.18 10.70
CA GLU A 101 18.80 -11.57 10.46
C GLU A 101 17.60 -11.98 11.30
N TYR A 102 16.65 -12.63 10.65
CA TYR A 102 15.49 -13.22 11.29
C TYR A 102 15.56 -14.74 11.19
N LYS A 103 15.51 -15.42 12.33
CA LYS A 103 15.52 -16.89 12.36
C LYS A 103 14.13 -17.43 12.00
N VAL A 104 14.09 -18.38 11.09
CA VAL A 104 12.87 -19.10 10.70
C VAL A 104 12.90 -20.49 11.35
N GLN A 105 11.87 -20.80 12.10
CA GLN A 105 11.76 -22.13 12.72
C GLN A 105 10.30 -22.61 12.77
N LYS A 106 10.15 -23.91 13.06
CA LYS A 106 8.85 -24.48 13.42
C LYS A 106 8.55 -24.17 14.88
N GLY A 107 7.33 -23.79 15.16
CA GLY A 107 6.90 -23.49 16.51
C GLY A 107 5.39 -23.24 16.60
N VAL A 108 4.97 -22.83 17.76
CA VAL A 108 3.61 -22.32 17.99
C VAL A 108 3.67 -20.81 17.83
N ARG A 109 2.92 -20.30 16.87
CA ARG A 109 2.83 -18.85 16.63
C ARG A 109 2.02 -18.21 17.74
N GLU A 110 2.50 -17.07 18.22
CA GLU A 110 1.74 -16.21 19.11
C GLU A 110 0.48 -15.68 18.40
N ASP A 111 -0.54 -15.37 19.19
CA ASP A 111 -1.75 -14.71 18.68
C ASP A 111 -1.50 -13.21 18.58
N TYR A 112 -1.41 -12.73 17.36
CA TYR A 112 -1.16 -11.31 17.08
C TYR A 112 -2.46 -10.58 16.76
N PRO A 113 -2.66 -9.37 17.30
CA PRO A 113 -3.83 -8.59 16.96
C PRO A 113 -3.82 -8.23 15.47
N VAL A 114 -4.99 -8.19 14.87
CA VAL A 114 -5.18 -7.69 13.50
C VAL A 114 -4.84 -6.20 13.48
N LYS A 115 -3.92 -5.81 12.61
CA LYS A 115 -3.51 -4.41 12.40
C LYS A 115 -3.76 -3.92 10.97
N ALA A 116 -4.19 -4.80 10.09
CA ALA A 116 -4.61 -4.47 8.74
C ALA A 116 -5.88 -5.27 8.42
N TYR A 117 -6.94 -4.55 8.06
CA TYR A 117 -8.29 -5.10 7.95
C TYR A 117 -9.03 -4.49 6.77
N SER A 118 -9.79 -5.30 6.07
CA SER A 118 -10.71 -4.84 5.04
C SER A 118 -11.88 -5.79 4.86
N ARG A 119 -13.00 -5.27 4.40
CA ARG A 119 -14.18 -6.08 4.07
C ARG A 119 -15.12 -5.42 3.08
N HIS A 120 -15.93 -6.22 2.44
CA HIS A 120 -17.13 -5.80 1.74
C HIS A 120 -18.20 -5.37 2.76
N VAL A 121 -18.90 -4.27 2.47
CA VAL A 121 -19.92 -3.64 3.32
C VAL A 121 -21.26 -3.56 2.55
N PRO A 122 -21.95 -4.70 2.36
CA PRO A 122 -23.21 -4.73 1.60
C PRO A 122 -24.30 -3.89 2.26
N GLU A 123 -24.28 -3.73 3.57
CA GLU A 123 -25.20 -2.91 4.33
C GLU A 123 -25.13 -1.41 4.01
N ARG A 124 -24.00 -0.95 3.42
CA ARG A 124 -23.85 0.44 2.94
C ARG A 124 -23.52 0.44 1.45
N LYS A 125 -24.54 0.17 0.61
CA LYS A 125 -24.48 0.25 -0.86
C LYS A 125 -23.24 -0.45 -1.47
N ASP A 126 -22.87 -1.59 -0.91
CA ASP A 126 -21.73 -2.41 -1.37
C ASP A 126 -20.37 -1.71 -1.31
N ASP A 127 -20.11 -0.82 -0.35
CA ASP A 127 -18.77 -0.28 -0.16
C ASP A 127 -17.76 -1.43 0.10
N TYR A 128 -16.50 -1.19 -0.24
CA TYR A 128 -15.39 -2.00 0.25
C TYR A 128 -14.50 -1.12 1.12
N ALA A 129 -14.51 -1.36 2.42
CA ALA A 129 -13.78 -0.57 3.39
C ALA A 129 -12.48 -1.25 3.79
N TYR A 130 -11.47 -0.45 4.09
CA TYR A 130 -10.15 -0.90 4.51
C TYR A 130 -9.56 0.01 5.58
N GLU A 131 -8.77 -0.56 6.46
CA GLU A 131 -8.00 0.18 7.46
C GLU A 131 -6.75 -0.57 7.90
N ASN A 132 -5.81 0.19 8.43
CA ASN A 132 -4.74 -0.31 9.29
C ASN A 132 -4.71 0.52 10.58
N ASN A 133 -3.67 0.35 11.39
CA ASN A 133 -3.50 1.11 12.62
C ASN A 133 -3.10 2.60 12.40
N LYS A 134 -3.10 3.13 11.17
CA LYS A 134 -2.76 4.54 10.85
C LYS A 134 -3.81 5.23 9.99
N VAL A 135 -4.38 4.53 9.01
CA VAL A 135 -5.28 5.09 8.02
C VAL A 135 -6.51 4.22 7.83
N ALA A 136 -7.56 4.80 7.28
CA ALA A 136 -8.75 4.07 6.82
C ALA A 136 -9.27 4.69 5.52
N GLY A 137 -10.16 3.98 4.85
CA GLY A 137 -10.83 4.46 3.67
C GLY A 137 -11.79 3.44 3.11
N ARG A 138 -12.45 3.81 2.02
CA ARG A 138 -13.34 2.93 1.26
C ARG A 138 -13.26 3.20 -0.23
N ILE A 139 -13.62 2.22 -1.01
CA ILE A 139 -13.98 2.37 -2.41
C ILE A 139 -15.46 2.07 -2.58
N TYR A 140 -16.10 2.83 -3.45
CA TYR A 140 -17.54 2.77 -3.63
C TYR A 140 -17.98 1.54 -4.41
N GLY A 141 -19.05 0.93 -3.97
CA GLY A 141 -19.57 -0.32 -4.49
C GLY A 141 -20.56 -0.17 -5.63
N PRO A 142 -20.94 -1.30 -6.25
CA PRO A 142 -21.83 -1.33 -7.43
C PRO A 142 -23.26 -0.85 -7.15
N ALA A 143 -23.72 -0.87 -5.89
CA ALA A 143 -25.04 -0.36 -5.54
C ALA A 143 -25.12 1.18 -5.54
N LEU A 144 -23.99 1.89 -5.59
CA LEU A 144 -23.91 3.33 -5.84
C LEU A 144 -23.98 3.60 -7.34
N ASN A 145 -25.20 3.57 -7.90
CA ASN A 145 -25.45 3.70 -9.34
C ASN A 145 -26.49 4.76 -9.71
N GLY A 146 -26.95 5.52 -8.73
CA GLY A 146 -27.86 6.65 -8.94
C GLY A 146 -27.20 7.81 -9.70
N PRO A 147 -27.99 8.77 -10.24
CA PRO A 147 -27.47 9.87 -11.05
C PRO A 147 -26.57 10.84 -10.27
N ASN A 148 -26.71 10.88 -8.94
CA ASN A 148 -25.92 11.74 -8.04
C ASN A 148 -24.97 10.94 -7.15
N ASP A 149 -24.92 9.63 -7.31
CA ASP A 149 -24.02 8.79 -6.52
C ASP A 149 -22.57 8.95 -7.03
N PRO A 150 -21.57 8.97 -6.14
CA PRO A 150 -20.18 9.05 -6.55
C PRO A 150 -19.75 7.82 -7.36
N ARG A 151 -19.02 8.06 -8.44
CA ARG A 151 -18.43 7.03 -9.28
C ARG A 151 -16.98 7.36 -9.51
N THR A 152 -16.09 6.56 -8.94
CA THR A 152 -14.65 6.82 -9.04
C THR A 152 -13.83 5.55 -8.96
N PHE A 153 -12.70 5.52 -9.66
CA PHE A 153 -11.65 4.53 -9.43
C PHE A 153 -10.83 4.84 -8.17
N GLY A 154 -11.02 6.00 -7.56
CA GLY A 154 -10.29 6.41 -6.37
C GLY A 154 -10.92 5.93 -5.08
N SER A 155 -10.32 6.36 -4.01
CA SER A 155 -10.73 6.04 -2.65
C SER A 155 -11.30 7.26 -1.95
N ASP A 156 -12.25 7.03 -1.10
CA ASP A 156 -12.69 7.93 -0.05
C ASP A 156 -11.79 7.72 1.16
N ILE A 157 -11.14 8.80 1.62
CA ILE A 157 -10.14 8.76 2.68
C ILE A 157 -10.80 9.05 4.02
N TRP A 158 -10.65 8.13 4.95
CA TRP A 158 -11.09 8.30 6.34
C TRP A 158 -9.90 8.54 7.25
N LEU A 159 -10.01 9.54 8.08
CA LEU A 159 -8.98 9.92 9.03
C LEU A 159 -9.05 9.10 10.31
N LYS A 160 -7.90 8.74 10.86
CA LYS A 160 -7.77 8.00 12.12
C LYS A 160 -6.79 8.68 13.06
N SER A 161 -7.15 8.71 14.35
CA SER A 161 -6.25 9.08 15.46
C SER A 161 -6.13 7.94 16.49
N THR A 162 -6.59 6.74 16.13
CA THR A 162 -6.51 5.53 16.95
C THR A 162 -5.83 4.40 16.19
N GLU A 163 -5.12 3.53 16.91
CA GLU A 163 -4.57 2.29 16.33
C GLU A 163 -5.56 1.13 16.29
N ARG A 164 -6.73 1.27 16.91
CA ARG A 164 -7.81 0.27 16.87
C ARG A 164 -8.36 0.12 15.47
N MET A 165 -8.87 -1.07 15.15
CA MET A 165 -9.74 -1.28 14.00
C MET A 165 -11.13 -0.74 14.35
N VAL A 166 -11.64 0.20 13.54
CA VAL A 166 -12.86 0.98 13.86
C VAL A 166 -13.93 0.94 12.76
N ILE A 167 -13.63 0.41 11.59
CA ILE A 167 -14.56 0.42 10.45
C ILE A 167 -15.90 -0.23 10.80
N ASP A 168 -15.90 -1.43 11.37
CA ASP A 168 -17.14 -2.13 11.70
C ASP A 168 -17.99 -1.36 12.71
N GLU A 169 -17.35 -0.78 13.72
CA GLU A 169 -18.03 0.02 14.72
C GLU A 169 -18.63 1.31 14.12
N ARG A 170 -17.89 1.98 13.22
CA ARG A 170 -18.36 3.20 12.54
C ARG A 170 -19.57 2.92 11.65
N TYR A 171 -19.52 1.88 10.83
CA TYR A 171 -20.69 1.50 10.01
C TYR A 171 -21.88 1.08 10.86
N TYR A 172 -21.67 0.28 11.90
CA TYR A 172 -22.73 -0.10 12.82
C TYR A 172 -23.35 1.11 13.52
N ASN A 173 -22.54 2.05 13.99
CA ASN A 173 -23.02 3.25 14.66
C ASN A 173 -23.82 4.15 13.71
N GLU A 174 -23.35 4.35 12.47
CA GLU A 174 -24.07 5.13 11.46
C GLU A 174 -25.42 4.48 11.11
N LEU A 175 -25.41 3.20 10.76
CA LEU A 175 -26.58 2.54 10.17
C LEU A 175 -27.64 2.14 11.21
N GLU A 176 -27.22 1.74 12.41
CA GLU A 176 -28.12 1.19 13.42
C GLU A 176 -28.44 2.18 14.53
N LYS A 177 -27.58 3.17 14.79
CA LYS A 177 -27.77 4.14 15.88
C LYS A 177 -27.91 5.58 15.41
N GLY A 178 -27.69 5.88 14.12
CA GLY A 178 -27.68 7.24 13.59
C GLY A 178 -26.54 8.10 14.13
N ILE A 179 -25.44 7.47 14.57
CA ILE A 179 -24.24 8.16 15.04
C ILE A 179 -23.29 8.29 13.83
N SER A 180 -23.18 9.50 13.31
CA SER A 180 -22.49 9.74 12.05
C SER A 180 -20.98 9.56 12.15
N TYR A 181 -20.39 8.83 11.20
CA TYR A 181 -18.93 8.72 11.06
C TYR A 181 -18.30 9.99 10.46
N HIS A 182 -19.10 10.98 10.06
CA HIS A 182 -18.62 12.31 9.68
C HIS A 182 -18.28 13.21 10.88
N HIS A 183 -18.49 12.74 12.12
CA HIS A 183 -18.10 13.41 13.36
C HIS A 183 -16.89 12.73 14.02
N ASP A 184 -16.00 13.55 14.59
CA ASP A 184 -14.85 13.07 15.35
C ASP A 184 -15.22 12.80 16.82
N TYR A 185 -15.38 11.53 17.15
CA TYR A 185 -15.60 11.08 18.52
C TYR A 185 -14.28 10.72 19.26
N GLY A 186 -13.14 11.28 18.81
CA GLY A 186 -11.82 11.07 19.39
C GLY A 186 -11.00 9.95 18.75
N GLU A 187 -11.52 9.29 17.71
CA GLU A 187 -10.83 8.21 17.00
C GLU A 187 -10.67 8.49 15.49
N GLY A 188 -11.18 9.63 15.03
CA GLY A 188 -11.14 10.07 13.64
C GLY A 188 -12.53 10.15 12.99
N MET A 189 -12.56 10.50 11.72
CA MET A 189 -13.79 10.81 11.00
C MET A 189 -13.62 10.67 9.48
N ASP A 190 -14.74 10.65 8.76
CA ASP A 190 -14.84 10.85 7.32
C ASP A 190 -15.08 12.35 7.04
N CYS A 191 -14.07 13.04 6.52
CA CYS A 191 -14.17 14.47 6.19
C CYS A 191 -13.39 14.85 4.91
N TYR A 192 -13.13 13.89 4.05
CA TYR A 192 -12.52 14.09 2.74
C TYR A 192 -13.60 13.97 1.66
N LYS A 193 -14.01 15.10 1.09
CA LYS A 193 -15.14 15.14 0.15
C LYS A 193 -14.72 14.59 -1.22
N VAL A 194 -15.19 13.42 -1.58
CA VAL A 194 -14.98 12.83 -2.90
C VAL A 194 -16.00 13.39 -3.91
N GLY A 195 -17.29 13.38 -3.61
CA GLY A 195 -18.33 13.86 -4.52
C GLY A 195 -18.23 13.22 -5.91
N ASN A 196 -18.48 14.02 -6.95
CA ASN A 196 -18.34 13.60 -8.36
C ASN A 196 -16.93 13.84 -8.91
N THR A 197 -15.91 13.39 -8.20
CA THR A 197 -14.50 13.56 -8.52
C THR A 197 -13.77 12.24 -8.64
N LEU A 198 -12.47 12.30 -8.91
CA LEU A 198 -11.64 11.10 -8.99
C LEU A 198 -11.25 10.53 -7.61
N GLY A 199 -11.63 11.17 -6.51
CA GLY A 199 -11.26 10.73 -5.17
C GLY A 199 -9.76 10.72 -4.92
N GLY A 200 -9.31 9.88 -4.00
CA GLY A 200 -7.91 9.70 -3.65
C GLY A 200 -7.26 8.57 -4.45
N GLY A 201 -6.30 8.89 -5.32
CA GLY A 201 -5.49 7.88 -6.00
C GLY A 201 -6.21 7.13 -7.13
N ALA A 202 -7.10 7.79 -7.84
CA ALA A 202 -7.73 7.22 -9.02
C ALA A 202 -6.74 7.11 -10.20
N LEU A 203 -6.87 6.01 -10.93
CA LEU A 203 -6.22 5.79 -12.21
C LEU A 203 -7.24 5.91 -13.31
N VAL A 204 -7.15 6.95 -14.14
CA VAL A 204 -8.10 7.19 -15.23
C VAL A 204 -7.40 7.00 -16.57
N PRO A 205 -7.80 6.00 -17.38
CA PRO A 205 -7.26 5.80 -18.71
C PRO A 205 -7.77 6.87 -19.68
N HIS A 206 -6.88 7.40 -20.51
CA HIS A 206 -7.20 8.33 -21.57
C HIS A 206 -6.57 7.89 -22.89
N VAL A 207 -7.30 8.06 -23.99
CA VAL A 207 -6.72 8.05 -25.34
C VAL A 207 -6.28 9.47 -25.65
N LEU A 208 -5.02 9.64 -26.00
CA LEU A 208 -4.52 10.91 -26.46
C LEU A 208 -4.93 11.09 -27.92
N GLU A 209 -5.83 12.02 -28.23
CA GLU A 209 -5.96 12.54 -29.58
C GLU A 209 -4.81 13.51 -29.85
N GLN A 210 -4.04 13.21 -30.89
CA GLN A 210 -3.15 14.19 -31.49
C GLN A 210 -4.01 15.18 -32.25
N LYS A 211 -4.19 16.39 -31.73
CA LYS A 211 -4.70 17.50 -32.53
C LYS A 211 -3.55 18.13 -33.27
N GLU A 212 -3.60 18.10 -34.61
CA GLU A 212 -2.81 18.99 -35.43
C GLU A 212 -3.29 20.43 -35.19
N ILE A 213 -2.51 21.19 -34.46
CA ILE A 213 -2.69 22.64 -34.38
C ILE A 213 -1.85 23.24 -35.48
N ALA A 214 -2.52 23.67 -36.60
CA ALA A 214 -1.95 24.45 -37.66
C ALA A 214 -0.67 23.88 -38.32
N GLY A 215 -0.66 22.62 -38.72
CA GLY A 215 0.40 22.05 -39.56
C GLY A 215 1.74 21.79 -38.87
N GLU A 216 1.80 21.86 -37.55
CA GLU A 216 2.96 21.47 -36.76
C GLU A 216 2.65 20.23 -35.96
N ASN A 217 3.54 19.23 -36.06
CA ASN A 217 3.54 18.09 -35.14
C ASN A 217 3.57 18.59 -33.71
N PHE A 218 2.77 17.99 -32.86
CA PHE A 218 2.56 18.33 -31.46
C PHE A 218 3.88 18.63 -30.77
N VAL A 219 4.21 19.89 -30.58
CA VAL A 219 5.33 20.35 -29.79
C VAL A 219 4.81 20.61 -28.38
N LEU A 220 5.30 19.88 -27.41
CA LEU A 220 5.14 20.14 -25.98
C LEU A 220 5.59 21.58 -25.70
N GLN A 221 4.68 22.54 -25.72
CA GLN A 221 4.98 23.87 -25.19
C GLN A 221 5.13 23.74 -23.68
N LYS A 222 6.22 24.21 -23.16
CA LYS A 222 6.67 24.09 -21.76
C LYS A 222 5.66 24.58 -20.71
N GLU A 223 4.61 25.27 -21.08
CA GLU A 223 3.70 25.98 -20.15
C GLU A 223 2.20 25.75 -20.37
N LYS A 224 1.80 25.01 -21.41
CA LYS A 224 0.36 24.74 -21.62
C LYS A 224 0.17 23.42 -22.34
N LEU A 225 -0.07 22.39 -21.56
CA LEU A 225 -0.55 21.12 -22.06
C LEU A 225 -2.05 21.23 -22.30
N VAL A 226 -2.41 21.31 -23.56
CA VAL A 226 -3.79 21.14 -23.99
C VAL A 226 -3.95 19.68 -24.41
N TYR A 227 -4.18 18.78 -23.46
CA TYR A 227 -4.81 17.53 -23.79
C TYR A 227 -6.31 17.78 -23.93
N ASP A 228 -6.80 17.81 -25.14
CA ASP A 228 -8.21 17.55 -25.35
C ASP A 228 -8.42 16.06 -25.12
N VAL A 229 -8.92 15.73 -23.95
CA VAL A 229 -9.46 14.42 -23.68
C VAL A 229 -10.70 14.27 -24.54
N VAL A 230 -10.61 13.45 -25.58
CA VAL A 230 -11.78 13.10 -26.38
C VAL A 230 -12.67 12.19 -25.55
N GLY A 231 -13.79 12.71 -25.19
CA GLY A 231 -14.76 12.05 -24.35
C GLY A 231 -14.80 12.68 -22.96
N SER A 232 -15.99 12.69 -22.38
CA SER A 232 -16.20 13.10 -21.00
C SER A 232 -15.13 12.46 -20.13
N VAL A 233 -14.53 13.26 -19.23
CA VAL A 233 -13.71 12.74 -18.13
C VAL A 233 -14.48 11.56 -17.56
N ILE A 234 -13.94 10.35 -17.73
CA ILE A 234 -14.52 9.19 -17.09
C ILE A 234 -14.23 9.42 -15.62
N THR A 235 -15.22 9.89 -14.88
CA THR A 235 -15.12 10.04 -13.42
C THR A 235 -14.81 8.72 -12.74
N GLY A 236 -14.89 7.63 -13.50
CA GLY A 236 -14.58 6.28 -13.10
C GLY A 236 -15.82 5.41 -13.02
N ASN A 237 -15.60 4.15 -12.71
CA ASN A 237 -16.64 3.21 -12.32
C ASN A 237 -16.37 2.74 -10.91
N ASN A 238 -17.45 2.42 -10.19
CA ASN A 238 -17.34 1.64 -8.98
C ASN A 238 -16.98 0.18 -9.36
N TRP A 239 -16.38 -0.56 -8.45
CA TRP A 239 -16.03 -1.94 -8.72
C TRP A 239 -17.27 -2.81 -8.99
N ALA A 240 -17.11 -3.89 -9.74
CA ALA A 240 -18.21 -4.81 -10.09
C ALA A 240 -18.18 -6.09 -9.23
N THR A 241 -16.99 -6.67 -9.04
CA THR A 241 -16.80 -7.82 -8.15
C THR A 241 -15.58 -7.61 -7.26
N CYS A 242 -15.59 -8.18 -6.07
CA CYS A 242 -14.45 -8.19 -5.18
C CYS A 242 -14.12 -9.60 -4.69
N LYS A 243 -12.84 -9.86 -4.52
CA LYS A 243 -12.31 -11.05 -3.85
C LYS A 243 -11.44 -10.60 -2.70
N HIS A 244 -11.89 -10.85 -1.48
CA HIS A 244 -11.06 -10.68 -0.29
C HIS A 244 -9.95 -11.74 -0.29
N VAL A 245 -8.72 -11.34 -0.01
CA VAL A 245 -7.54 -12.23 0.01
C VAL A 245 -7.12 -12.52 1.44
N CYS A 246 -6.85 -11.50 2.24
CA CYS A 246 -6.42 -11.68 3.62
C CYS A 246 -6.67 -10.45 4.49
N ASN A 247 -6.78 -10.69 5.79
CA ASN A 247 -6.62 -9.73 6.89
C ASN A 247 -5.58 -10.29 7.87
N GLY A 248 -4.91 -9.43 8.64
CA GLY A 248 -3.97 -9.97 9.62
C GLY A 248 -3.14 -8.93 10.36
N PRO A 249 -2.13 -9.39 11.09
CA PRO A 249 -1.25 -8.51 11.86
C PRO A 249 -0.33 -7.65 10.99
N VAL A 250 -0.14 -8.02 9.71
CA VAL A 250 0.80 -7.34 8.81
C VAL A 250 0.11 -6.73 7.60
N ARG A 251 -0.82 -7.44 6.96
CA ARG A 251 -1.40 -7.05 5.67
C ARG A 251 -2.87 -7.35 5.55
N THR A 252 -3.61 -6.45 4.91
CA THR A 252 -4.89 -6.72 4.26
C THR A 252 -4.76 -6.58 2.75
N LYS A 253 -5.44 -7.45 2.00
CA LYS A 253 -5.43 -7.44 0.53
C LYS A 253 -6.77 -7.85 -0.05
N ALA A 254 -7.14 -7.22 -1.16
CA ALA A 254 -8.33 -7.56 -1.95
C ALA A 254 -8.11 -7.29 -3.44
N VAL A 255 -8.87 -7.96 -4.29
CA VAL A 255 -8.84 -7.79 -5.75
C VAL A 255 -10.23 -7.45 -6.25
N PHE A 256 -10.31 -6.47 -7.14
CA PHE A 256 -11.54 -5.94 -7.72
C PHE A 256 -11.52 -6.08 -9.23
N THR A 257 -12.66 -6.40 -9.81
CA THR A 257 -12.88 -6.26 -11.24
C THR A 257 -13.87 -5.12 -11.49
N TYR A 258 -13.80 -4.52 -12.66
CA TYR A 258 -14.67 -3.43 -13.08
C TYR A 258 -15.44 -3.84 -14.33
N GLU A 259 -16.71 -3.41 -14.42
CA GLU A 259 -17.48 -3.59 -15.65
C GLU A 259 -16.76 -2.94 -16.83
N PRO A 260 -16.83 -3.54 -18.01
CA PRO A 260 -16.20 -2.97 -19.19
C PRO A 260 -16.71 -1.55 -19.50
N PHE A 261 -15.77 -0.65 -19.82
CA PHE A 261 -16.04 0.74 -20.12
C PHE A 261 -15.27 1.20 -21.38
N ASN A 262 -15.78 2.22 -22.03
CA ASN A 262 -15.15 2.75 -23.24
C ASN A 262 -14.12 3.84 -22.89
N VAL A 263 -12.95 3.76 -23.52
CA VAL A 263 -11.95 4.83 -23.58
C VAL A 263 -11.74 5.15 -25.04
N GLY A 264 -12.23 6.29 -25.50
CA GLY A 264 -12.36 6.56 -26.94
C GLY A 264 -13.26 5.52 -27.61
N ASN A 265 -12.74 4.87 -28.64
CA ASN A 265 -13.45 3.83 -29.39
C ASN A 265 -13.13 2.41 -28.96
N VAL A 266 -12.32 2.24 -27.92
CA VAL A 266 -11.89 0.93 -27.43
C VAL A 266 -12.56 0.65 -26.09
N LYS A 267 -13.04 -0.58 -25.93
CA LYS A 267 -13.65 -1.07 -24.71
C LYS A 267 -12.60 -1.81 -23.86
N TYR A 268 -12.53 -1.46 -22.58
CA TYR A 268 -11.59 -2.00 -21.61
C TYR A 268 -12.31 -2.59 -20.42
N SER A 269 -11.73 -3.61 -19.85
CA SER A 269 -11.97 -4.03 -18.46
C SER A 269 -10.77 -3.61 -17.58
N ALA A 270 -10.96 -3.63 -16.28
CA ALA A 270 -9.88 -3.37 -15.33
C ALA A 270 -9.90 -4.38 -14.18
N VAL A 271 -8.68 -4.74 -13.75
CA VAL A 271 -8.45 -5.45 -12.49
C VAL A 271 -7.63 -4.55 -11.60
N ARG A 272 -8.05 -4.39 -10.35
CA ARG A 272 -7.37 -3.54 -9.37
C ARG A 272 -7.16 -4.30 -8.07
N GLU A 273 -5.93 -4.26 -7.56
CA GLU A 273 -5.57 -4.83 -6.28
C GLU A 273 -5.39 -3.72 -5.24
N LEU A 274 -5.95 -3.94 -4.06
CA LEU A 274 -5.70 -3.18 -2.85
C LEU A 274 -4.76 -3.97 -1.97
N GLU A 275 -3.68 -3.35 -1.50
CA GLU A 275 -2.77 -3.90 -0.51
C GLU A 275 -2.46 -2.81 0.52
N LEU A 276 -2.74 -3.09 1.79
CA LEU A 276 -2.47 -2.18 2.89
C LEU A 276 -1.77 -2.92 4.01
N ASP A 277 -0.55 -2.48 4.30
CA ASP A 277 0.25 -3.05 5.38
C ASP A 277 0.01 -2.30 6.70
N ALA A 278 0.28 -2.94 7.81
CA ALA A 278 0.30 -2.30 9.11
C ALA A 278 1.39 -1.20 9.17
N ASN A 279 1.23 -0.25 10.07
CA ASN A 279 2.20 0.80 10.40
C ASN A 279 2.54 1.78 9.25
N THR A 280 1.88 1.72 8.10
CA THR A 280 2.08 2.66 6.99
C THR A 280 0.93 3.65 6.85
N HIS A 281 1.22 4.81 6.29
CA HIS A 281 0.24 5.81 5.85
C HIS A 281 -0.17 5.64 4.38
N PHE A 282 0.36 4.63 3.68
CA PHE A 282 0.23 4.49 2.23
C PHE A 282 -0.47 3.17 1.86
N VAL A 283 -1.53 3.29 1.08
CA VAL A 283 -2.26 2.18 0.47
C VAL A 283 -1.70 1.93 -0.91
N LYS A 284 -1.28 0.72 -1.19
CA LYS A 284 -0.79 0.31 -2.51
C LYS A 284 -1.95 -0.15 -3.38
N TRP A 285 -1.96 0.35 -4.60
CA TRP A 285 -2.88 -0.02 -5.65
C TRP A 285 -2.11 -0.55 -6.86
N VAL A 286 -2.50 -1.71 -7.35
CA VAL A 286 -1.97 -2.25 -8.60
C VAL A 286 -3.15 -2.40 -9.57
N THR A 287 -3.10 -1.70 -10.70
CA THR A 287 -4.21 -1.69 -11.67
C THR A 287 -3.74 -2.13 -13.04
N THR A 288 -4.47 -3.03 -13.65
CA THR A 288 -4.24 -3.48 -15.03
C THR A 288 -5.47 -3.19 -15.87
N PHE A 289 -5.29 -2.46 -16.97
CA PHE A 289 -6.33 -2.20 -17.97
C PHE A 289 -6.19 -3.18 -19.12
N ILE A 290 -7.28 -3.86 -19.45
CA ILE A 290 -7.31 -4.96 -20.43
C ILE A 290 -8.28 -4.59 -21.54
N PRO A 291 -7.80 -4.33 -22.78
CA PRO A 291 -8.68 -4.05 -23.91
C PRO A 291 -9.42 -5.30 -24.35
N GLU A 292 -10.69 -5.17 -24.74
CA GLU A 292 -11.47 -6.27 -25.29
C GLU A 292 -11.00 -6.66 -26.71
N GLU A 293 -10.42 -5.71 -27.45
CA GLU A 293 -9.86 -5.92 -28.78
C GLU A 293 -8.34 -5.78 -28.78
N HIS A 294 -7.64 -6.56 -29.60
CA HIS A 294 -6.18 -6.57 -29.66
C HIS A 294 -5.53 -5.30 -30.25
N LYS A 295 -6.32 -4.33 -30.68
CA LYS A 295 -5.83 -3.02 -31.18
C LYS A 295 -6.08 -1.96 -30.10
N ALA A 296 -5.17 -1.87 -29.16
CA ALA A 296 -5.12 -0.72 -28.28
C ALA A 296 -4.28 0.37 -28.95
N ASP A 297 -4.89 1.51 -29.20
CA ASP A 297 -4.15 2.75 -29.44
C ASP A 297 -3.38 3.11 -28.18
N SER A 298 -2.33 3.92 -28.29
CA SER A 298 -1.52 4.36 -27.16
C SER A 298 -2.40 4.95 -26.06
N MET A 299 -2.61 4.18 -25.00
CA MET A 299 -3.37 4.60 -23.86
C MET A 299 -2.42 5.11 -22.79
N VAL A 300 -2.64 6.33 -22.34
CA VAL A 300 -1.99 6.87 -21.15
C VAL A 300 -2.96 6.84 -19.98
N VAL A 301 -2.43 6.69 -18.80
CA VAL A 301 -3.23 6.68 -17.59
C VAL A 301 -2.92 7.92 -16.77
N GLN A 302 -3.97 8.63 -16.42
CA GLN A 302 -3.88 9.78 -15.55
C GLN A 302 -4.10 9.32 -14.11
N LEU A 303 -3.19 9.68 -13.26
CA LEU A 303 -3.25 9.46 -11.82
C LEU A 303 -3.75 10.73 -11.15
N ALA A 304 -4.72 10.62 -10.29
CA ALA A 304 -5.33 11.78 -9.68
C ALA A 304 -5.67 11.58 -8.21
N ALA A 305 -5.47 12.65 -7.44
CA ALA A 305 -6.11 12.85 -6.15
C ALA A 305 -6.80 14.20 -6.18
N ILE A 306 -8.03 14.28 -5.68
CA ILE A 306 -8.74 15.55 -5.60
C ILE A 306 -8.11 16.44 -4.53
N LYS A 307 -8.09 17.73 -4.82
CA LYS A 307 -7.66 18.81 -3.93
C LYS A 307 -8.81 19.78 -3.70
N HIS A 308 -8.93 20.24 -2.47
CA HIS A 308 -9.92 21.26 -2.09
C HIS A 308 -9.22 22.55 -1.65
N ASP A 309 -9.43 23.02 -0.43
CA ASP A 309 -8.81 24.24 0.11
C ASP A 309 -7.35 23.95 0.53
N VAL A 310 -6.46 23.88 -0.47
CA VAL A 310 -5.04 23.53 -0.28
C VAL A 310 -4.30 24.62 0.46
N ILE A 311 -3.62 24.23 1.52
CA ILE A 311 -2.74 25.09 2.34
C ILE A 311 -1.31 25.06 1.80
N ALA A 312 -0.84 23.86 1.42
CA ALA A 312 0.48 23.64 0.87
C ALA A 312 0.48 22.47 -0.10
N GLU A 313 1.25 22.58 -1.16
CA GLU A 313 1.44 21.53 -2.16
C GLU A 313 2.92 21.41 -2.53
N HIS A 314 3.38 20.19 -2.61
CA HIS A 314 4.69 19.87 -3.17
C HIS A 314 4.54 18.84 -4.29
N VAL A 315 5.13 19.14 -5.44
CA VAL A 315 5.06 18.31 -6.63
C VAL A 315 6.46 17.92 -7.06
N ASP A 316 6.76 16.65 -6.98
CA ASP A 316 8.00 16.04 -7.48
C ASP A 316 7.74 15.28 -8.80
N LYS A 317 8.80 14.73 -9.38
CA LYS A 317 8.69 13.89 -10.58
C LYS A 317 7.89 12.60 -10.31
N GLU A 318 7.95 12.07 -9.11
CA GLU A 318 7.48 10.75 -8.75
C GLU A 318 6.36 10.74 -7.72
N TRP A 319 6.06 11.90 -7.16
CA TRP A 319 5.00 12.02 -6.18
C TRP A 319 4.42 13.44 -6.12
N VAL A 320 3.20 13.50 -5.65
CA VAL A 320 2.54 14.75 -5.28
C VAL A 320 2.08 14.61 -3.84
N ALA A 321 2.37 15.60 -3.03
CA ALA A 321 1.88 15.71 -1.65
C ALA A 321 1.24 17.07 -1.44
N PHE A 322 0.10 17.10 -0.77
CA PHE A 322 -0.56 18.34 -0.38
C PHE A 322 -1.21 18.22 0.99
N THR A 323 -1.39 19.36 1.62
CA THR A 323 -2.15 19.51 2.86
C THR A 323 -3.27 20.51 2.58
N GLU A 324 -4.47 20.18 3.00
CA GLU A 324 -5.68 20.97 2.81
C GLU A 324 -6.49 21.05 4.10
N LYS A 325 -7.41 22.02 4.17
CA LYS A 325 -8.44 22.00 5.22
C LYS A 325 -9.41 20.87 4.93
N ALA A 326 -9.98 20.30 5.98
CA ALA A 326 -11.04 19.31 5.83
C ALA A 326 -12.16 19.87 4.96
N SER A 327 -12.54 19.11 3.94
CA SER A 327 -13.46 19.58 2.89
C SER A 327 -14.93 19.28 3.14
N ASP A 328 -15.21 18.46 4.15
CA ASP A 328 -16.59 18.09 4.52
C ASP A 328 -16.81 18.12 6.04
N PRO A 329 -16.59 19.28 6.70
CA PRO A 329 -16.85 19.39 8.13
C PRO A 329 -18.36 19.44 8.39
N GLN A 330 -18.79 18.74 9.43
CA GLN A 330 -20.16 18.77 9.90
C GLN A 330 -20.29 19.77 11.07
N ASP A 331 -21.41 20.47 11.15
CA ASP A 331 -21.85 21.23 12.33
C ASP A 331 -20.80 22.17 12.98
N ASN A 332 -20.05 22.93 12.20
CA ASN A 332 -18.98 23.82 12.69
C ASN A 332 -17.83 23.12 13.43
N GLU A 333 -17.65 21.84 13.28
CA GLU A 333 -16.44 21.15 13.76
C GLU A 333 -15.16 21.78 13.18
N GLN A 334 -14.11 21.66 13.96
CA GLN A 334 -12.75 22.01 13.52
C GLN A 334 -11.97 20.73 13.30
N PRO A 335 -12.18 20.03 12.16
CA PRO A 335 -11.57 18.73 11.92
C PRO A 335 -10.05 18.81 11.70
N GLY A 336 -9.51 20.01 11.55
CA GLY A 336 -8.09 20.23 11.30
C GLY A 336 -7.74 20.06 9.81
N ASN A 337 -6.49 19.69 9.54
CA ASN A 337 -5.97 19.58 8.18
C ASN A 337 -5.81 18.13 7.78
N ILE A 338 -6.15 17.85 6.54
CA ILE A 338 -5.94 16.58 5.86
C ILE A 338 -4.67 16.69 5.03
N SER A 339 -3.84 15.67 5.09
CA SER A 339 -2.69 15.53 4.23
C SER A 339 -2.89 14.35 3.29
N VAL A 340 -2.70 14.55 1.99
CA VAL A 340 -2.88 13.53 0.95
C VAL A 340 -1.64 13.47 0.08
N ALA A 341 -1.31 12.29 -0.39
CA ALA A 341 -0.26 12.10 -1.37
C ALA A 341 -0.62 11.01 -2.37
N VAL A 342 -0.03 11.12 -3.54
CA VAL A 342 0.03 10.06 -4.54
C VAL A 342 1.49 9.85 -4.90
N VAL A 343 1.98 8.63 -4.72
CA VAL A 343 3.34 8.21 -5.04
C VAL A 343 3.26 7.18 -6.17
N TYR A 344 4.15 7.27 -7.12
CA TYR A 344 4.15 6.45 -8.33
C TYR A 344 5.35 5.53 -8.35
N ASP A 345 5.18 4.34 -8.92
CA ASP A 345 6.33 3.54 -9.28
C ASP A 345 7.09 4.24 -10.41
N PRO A 346 8.38 4.59 -10.21
CA PRO A 346 9.17 5.24 -11.26
C PRO A 346 9.25 4.47 -12.56
N ALA A 347 9.10 3.14 -12.50
CA ALA A 347 9.10 2.28 -13.69
C ALA A 347 7.87 2.53 -14.59
N ASP A 348 6.76 2.97 -14.01
CA ASP A 348 5.50 3.21 -14.71
C ASP A 348 5.39 4.62 -15.29
N LEU A 349 6.27 5.55 -14.88
CA LEU A 349 6.20 6.94 -15.32
C LEU A 349 6.72 7.12 -16.75
N ALA A 350 6.06 8.00 -17.51
CA ALA A 350 6.60 8.49 -18.76
C ALA A 350 7.94 9.22 -18.54
N ASP A 351 8.82 9.27 -19.55
CA ASP A 351 10.12 9.94 -19.44
C ASP A 351 9.97 11.43 -19.07
N ASN A 352 8.87 12.06 -19.54
CA ASN A 352 8.45 13.40 -19.15
C ASN A 352 7.01 13.35 -18.63
N PRO A 353 6.79 12.93 -17.38
CA PRO A 353 5.46 12.87 -16.83
C PRO A 353 4.88 14.29 -16.75
N ILE A 354 3.71 14.46 -17.37
CA ILE A 354 3.04 15.74 -17.43
C ILE A 354 2.18 15.90 -16.19
N LYS A 355 2.39 16.99 -15.48
CA LYS A 355 1.66 17.34 -14.28
C LYS A 355 0.56 18.32 -14.65
N TYR A 356 -0.68 17.93 -14.50
CA TYR A 356 -1.84 18.80 -14.65
C TYR A 356 -2.41 19.16 -13.28
N ASN A 357 -2.40 20.45 -12.97
CA ASN A 357 -3.12 20.99 -11.82
C ASN A 357 -4.39 21.65 -12.34
N GLY A 358 -5.54 21.04 -12.13
CA GLY A 358 -6.82 21.69 -12.42
C GLY A 358 -6.96 22.99 -11.62
N THR A 359 -7.48 24.02 -12.25
CA THR A 359 -7.64 25.37 -11.67
C THR A 359 -8.99 25.60 -11.00
N SER A 360 -9.84 24.59 -10.95
CA SER A 360 -11.12 24.66 -10.22
C SER A 360 -10.88 24.62 -8.71
N PRO A 361 -11.78 25.17 -7.87
CA PRO A 361 -11.71 24.96 -6.44
C PRO A 361 -11.63 23.47 -6.07
N ASP A 362 -12.14 22.58 -6.91
CA ASP A 362 -11.99 21.13 -6.82
C ASP A 362 -11.02 20.65 -7.91
N GLY A 363 -9.74 21.02 -7.82
CA GLY A 363 -8.71 20.60 -8.77
C GLY A 363 -8.20 19.19 -8.48
N HIS A 364 -7.53 18.59 -9.46
CA HIS A 364 -6.86 17.30 -9.29
C HIS A 364 -5.36 17.45 -9.46
N ALA A 365 -4.59 16.77 -8.61
CA ALA A 365 -3.18 16.53 -8.87
C ALA A 365 -3.07 15.35 -9.83
N CYS A 366 -2.47 15.53 -11.01
CA CYS A 366 -2.44 14.50 -12.04
C CYS A 366 -1.02 14.24 -12.54
N ILE A 367 -0.72 12.99 -12.84
CA ILE A 367 0.50 12.54 -13.54
C ILE A 367 0.11 11.55 -14.63
N VAL A 368 0.88 11.52 -15.71
CA VAL A 368 0.66 10.63 -16.85
C VAL A 368 1.71 9.53 -16.87
N THR A 369 1.25 8.28 -17.02
CA THR A 369 2.12 7.11 -17.13
C THR A 369 2.58 6.86 -18.57
N LYS A 370 3.51 5.94 -18.72
CA LYS A 370 3.77 5.26 -19.99
C LYS A 370 2.54 4.49 -20.46
N GLU A 371 2.62 3.97 -21.69
CA GLU A 371 1.60 3.04 -22.20
C GLU A 371 1.35 1.90 -21.21
N ALA A 372 0.09 1.74 -20.81
CA ALA A 372 -0.30 0.92 -19.67
C ALA A 372 -1.23 -0.24 -20.03
N VAL A 373 -1.38 -0.55 -21.32
CA VAL A 373 -2.27 -1.62 -21.78
C VAL A 373 -1.68 -2.99 -21.46
N ASN A 374 -2.47 -3.84 -20.77
CA ASN A 374 -2.05 -5.17 -20.32
C ASN A 374 -0.81 -5.18 -19.40
N LYS A 375 -0.48 -4.04 -18.78
CA LYS A 375 0.62 -3.94 -17.81
C LYS A 375 0.07 -3.47 -16.47
N PRO A 376 0.53 -4.04 -15.35
CA PRO A 376 0.18 -3.52 -14.04
C PRO A 376 0.82 -2.13 -13.85
N ILE A 377 0.05 -1.21 -13.32
CA ILE A 377 0.51 0.11 -12.88
C ILE A 377 0.42 0.14 -11.37
N THR A 378 1.52 0.49 -10.72
CA THR A 378 1.59 0.59 -9.27
C THR A 378 1.58 2.03 -8.80
N VAL A 379 0.70 2.33 -7.85
CA VAL A 379 0.60 3.63 -7.21
C VAL A 379 0.28 3.45 -5.73
N TRP A 380 0.76 4.39 -4.91
CA TRP A 380 0.40 4.45 -3.49
C TRP A 380 -0.36 5.73 -3.21
N THR A 381 -1.47 5.61 -2.49
CA THR A 381 -2.22 6.75 -1.96
C THR A 381 -1.88 6.91 -0.49
N GLY A 382 -1.32 8.05 -0.13
CA GLY A 382 -1.01 8.37 1.26
C GLY A 382 -2.06 9.28 1.87
N SER A 383 -2.31 9.10 3.17
CA SER A 383 -3.13 10.03 3.94
C SER A 383 -2.60 10.26 5.35
N GLY A 384 -2.84 11.46 5.87
CA GLY A 384 -2.45 11.86 7.20
C GLY A 384 -3.40 12.91 7.78
N TRP A 385 -3.34 13.12 9.08
CA TRP A 385 -4.21 14.03 9.77
C TRP A 385 -3.46 14.86 10.82
N SER A 386 -3.78 16.16 10.90
CA SER A 386 -3.13 17.04 11.88
C SER A 386 -3.40 16.65 13.33
N LYS A 387 -4.55 16.03 13.62
CA LYS A 387 -4.89 15.49 14.94
C LYS A 387 -4.26 14.11 15.23
N ALA A 388 -3.61 13.50 14.25
CA ALA A 388 -2.96 12.19 14.36
C ALA A 388 -1.44 12.27 14.13
N GLY A 389 -0.84 13.38 14.52
CA GLY A 389 0.61 13.55 14.50
C GLY A 389 1.20 14.06 13.20
N ILE A 390 0.39 14.32 12.15
CA ILE A 390 0.84 15.00 10.91
C ILE A 390 0.49 16.49 11.04
N ASP A 391 1.20 17.18 11.90
CA ASP A 391 0.89 18.51 12.40
C ASP A 391 1.38 19.65 11.49
N SER A 392 2.17 19.35 10.47
CA SER A 392 2.60 20.35 9.49
C SER A 392 2.73 19.79 8.07
N PRO A 393 2.59 20.65 7.03
CA PRO A 393 2.82 20.27 5.63
C PRO A 393 4.23 19.75 5.37
N GLU A 394 5.24 20.31 6.04
CA GLU A 394 6.65 19.94 5.88
C GLU A 394 6.88 18.51 6.37
N LYS A 395 6.31 18.15 7.51
CA LYS A 395 6.37 16.79 8.06
C LYS A 395 5.74 15.79 7.12
N TRP A 396 4.57 16.12 6.57
CA TRP A 396 3.92 15.28 5.57
C TRP A 396 4.78 15.11 4.32
N THR A 397 5.28 16.22 3.77
CA THR A 397 6.13 16.22 2.58
C THR A 397 7.39 15.38 2.79
N GLU A 398 8.02 15.46 3.95
CA GLU A 398 9.19 14.64 4.28
C GLU A 398 8.84 13.15 4.37
N MET A 399 7.70 12.80 4.99
CA MET A 399 7.22 11.41 5.04
C MET A 399 6.99 10.84 3.63
N VAL A 400 6.34 11.61 2.75
CA VAL A 400 6.09 11.20 1.37
C VAL A 400 7.39 11.03 0.59
N LYS A 401 8.32 11.97 0.73
CA LYS A 401 9.65 11.90 0.12
C LYS A 401 10.42 10.65 0.57
N ASN A 402 10.43 10.37 1.86
CA ASN A 402 11.12 9.21 2.43
C ASN A 402 10.46 7.91 1.98
N PHE A 403 9.13 7.87 1.91
CA PHE A 403 8.40 6.72 1.38
C PHE A 403 8.72 6.49 -0.10
N ALA A 404 8.66 7.52 -0.95
CA ALA A 404 9.00 7.42 -2.36
C ALA A 404 10.46 6.96 -2.58
N TYR A 405 11.38 7.49 -1.76
CA TYR A 405 12.78 7.04 -1.77
C TYR A 405 12.89 5.55 -1.41
N ALA A 406 12.14 5.09 -0.42
CA ALA A 406 12.11 3.69 0.00
C ALA A 406 11.65 2.76 -1.14
N GLN A 407 10.64 3.15 -1.91
CA GLN A 407 10.16 2.35 -3.04
C GLN A 407 11.20 2.18 -4.16
N LYS A 408 12.11 3.13 -4.31
CA LYS A 408 13.23 3.05 -5.27
C LYS A 408 14.42 2.22 -4.77
N HIS A 409 14.57 2.16 -3.47
CA HIS A 409 15.68 1.50 -2.79
C HIS A 409 15.15 0.41 -1.87
N PRO A 410 14.50 -0.63 -2.40
CA PRO A 410 13.89 -1.67 -1.59
C PRO A 410 14.95 -2.40 -0.74
N LEU A 411 14.51 -2.96 0.38
CA LEU A 411 15.37 -3.83 1.19
C LEU A 411 15.80 -5.04 0.37
N ASN A 412 17.08 -5.41 0.49
CA ASN A 412 17.59 -6.61 -0.12
C ASN A 412 17.31 -7.80 0.81
N VAL A 413 16.49 -8.75 0.35
CA VAL A 413 16.03 -9.89 1.15
C VAL A 413 16.58 -11.17 0.55
N THR A 414 17.30 -11.94 1.38
CA THR A 414 17.84 -13.25 1.00
C THR A 414 17.51 -14.30 2.06
N ILE A 415 17.50 -15.57 1.65
CA ILE A 415 17.29 -16.70 2.56
C ILE A 415 18.60 -17.49 2.62
N LYS A 416 19.08 -17.79 3.82
CA LYS A 416 20.28 -18.61 4.05
C LYS A 416 19.99 -19.75 5.03
N LYS A 417 20.81 -20.80 4.91
CA LYS A 417 20.84 -21.97 5.79
C LYS A 417 22.11 -21.98 6.62
#